data_f18d805ef9f075035eb06ce7b1155ed9
#
_entry.id   f18d805ef9f075035eb06ce7b1155ed9
#
_cell.length_a   1.000
_cell.length_b   1.000
_cell.length_c   1.000
_cell.angle_alpha   90.00
_cell.angle_beta   90.00
_cell.angle_gamma   90.00
#
_symmetry.space_group_name_H-M   'P 1'
#
loop_
_entity.id
_entity.type
_entity.pdbx_description
1 polymer ?
#
loop_
_entity_poly.entity_id
_entity_poly.type
_entity_poly.pdbx_seq_one_letter_code
_entity_poly.pdbx_strand_id
1 'polypeptide(L)'
;MQFKGTVFRYGRDIDTDVIIPARYLNTSDPAELAKHCLEDLDKTFVERVTTGDIVVVDENFGCGSSREHAPVAIKAAGVSCVIAKSFARIFYRNSINMGLPILECPEACDAISDGDVVSVDADAGTITDETTGAVFHAQPFPPFIQEIINEGGLVARTKKKLAKKDNA
;
A
#
# COMPACT_ATOMS: atom_id res chain seq x y z
N MET A 1 7.01 -12.07 -2.31
CA MET A 1 6.92 -11.03 -1.24
C MET A 1 6.02 -11.54 -0.13
N GLN A 2 6.54 -11.51 1.08
CA GLN A 2 5.76 -11.91 2.25
C GLN A 2 5.78 -10.78 3.28
N PHE A 3 4.61 -10.50 3.85
CA PHE A 3 4.43 -9.43 4.82
C PHE A 3 3.71 -9.97 6.06
N LYS A 4 3.98 -9.40 7.20
CA LYS A 4 3.25 -9.67 8.44
C LYS A 4 3.25 -8.41 9.30
N GLY A 5 2.09 -8.01 9.74
CA GLY A 5 1.96 -6.81 10.56
C GLY A 5 0.59 -6.67 11.19
N THR A 6 0.45 -5.62 11.98
CA THR A 6 -0.81 -5.26 12.62
C THR A 6 -1.66 -4.42 11.67
N VAL A 7 -2.96 -4.65 11.68
CA VAL A 7 -3.90 -4.00 10.76
C VAL A 7 -4.39 -2.67 11.30
N PHE A 8 -4.35 -1.66 10.44
CA PHE A 8 -5.13 -0.42 10.56
C PHE A 8 -6.33 -0.54 9.64
N ARG A 9 -7.53 -0.57 10.21
CA ARG A 9 -8.78 -0.77 9.46
C ARG A 9 -9.52 0.54 9.30
N TYR A 10 -9.72 0.98 8.05
CA TYR A 10 -10.46 2.19 7.71
C TYR A 10 -11.61 1.88 6.75
N GLY A 11 -12.43 2.88 6.46
CA GLY A 11 -13.65 2.72 5.68
C GLY A 11 -13.46 2.89 4.17
N ARG A 12 -14.52 3.36 3.52
CA ARG A 12 -14.60 3.52 2.06
C ARG A 12 -14.32 4.95 1.61
N ASP A 13 -14.10 5.12 0.30
CA ASP A 13 -13.98 6.42 -0.37
C ASP A 13 -12.92 7.33 0.26
N ILE A 14 -11.81 6.75 0.69
CA ILE A 14 -10.67 7.50 1.21
C ILE A 14 -9.91 8.07 0.03
N ASP A 15 -10.05 9.39 -0.19
CA ASP A 15 -9.44 10.05 -1.33
C ASP A 15 -7.98 10.42 -1.09
N THR A 16 -7.29 10.79 -2.15
CA THR A 16 -5.85 11.10 -2.09
C THR A 16 -5.56 12.34 -1.24
N ASP A 17 -6.51 13.28 -1.12
CA ASP A 17 -6.35 14.46 -0.27
C ASP A 17 -6.42 14.10 1.22
N VAL A 18 -7.16 13.04 1.56
CA VAL A 18 -7.19 12.48 2.93
C VAL A 18 -5.93 11.68 3.23
N ILE A 19 -5.41 10.95 2.23
CA ILE A 19 -4.17 10.18 2.40
C ILE A 19 -2.98 11.11 2.63
N ILE A 20 -2.83 12.12 1.78
CA ILE A 20 -1.82 13.16 1.93
C ILE A 20 -2.40 14.52 1.52
N PRO A 21 -2.68 15.41 2.47
CA PRO A 21 -3.31 16.70 2.19
C PRO A 21 -2.48 17.59 1.26
N ALA A 22 -3.17 18.41 0.47
CA ALA A 22 -2.57 19.32 -0.49
C ALA A 22 -1.54 20.27 0.14
N ARG A 23 -1.71 20.65 1.40
CA ARG A 23 -0.78 21.52 2.13
C ARG A 23 0.61 20.95 2.29
N TYR A 24 0.79 19.63 2.08
CA TYR A 24 2.08 18.94 2.18
C TYR A 24 2.69 18.59 0.84
N LEU A 25 2.07 18.97 -0.28
CA LEU A 25 2.54 18.61 -1.62
C LEU A 25 3.67 19.52 -2.14
N ASN A 26 4.18 20.41 -1.33
CA ASN A 26 5.33 21.26 -1.65
C ASN A 26 6.66 20.52 -1.57
N THR A 27 6.65 19.27 -1.19
CA THR A 27 7.81 18.38 -1.14
C THR A 27 7.49 17.04 -1.78
N SER A 28 8.51 16.36 -2.31
CA SER A 28 8.43 14.97 -2.76
C SER A 28 9.29 14.05 -1.90
N ASP A 29 9.85 14.56 -0.80
CA ASP A 29 10.66 13.77 0.13
C ASP A 29 9.78 12.74 0.85
N PRO A 30 10.01 11.43 0.64
CA PRO A 30 9.20 10.39 1.28
C PRO A 30 9.15 10.50 2.80
N ALA A 31 10.26 10.83 3.45
CA ALA A 31 10.32 10.96 4.91
C ALA A 31 9.43 12.09 5.42
N GLU A 32 9.37 13.21 4.70
CA GLU A 32 8.48 14.33 5.06
C GLU A 32 7.01 13.97 4.83
N LEU A 33 6.70 13.32 3.71
CA LEU A 33 5.32 12.88 3.41
C LEU A 33 4.83 11.86 4.43
N ALA A 34 5.70 10.95 4.87
CA ALA A 34 5.35 9.94 5.86
C ALA A 34 4.87 10.53 7.18
N LYS A 35 5.39 11.67 7.59
CA LYS A 35 5.02 12.34 8.84
C LYS A 35 3.56 12.79 8.87
N HIS A 36 2.93 12.92 7.70
CA HIS A 36 1.58 13.45 7.55
C HIS A 36 0.61 12.47 6.90
N CYS A 37 1.03 11.21 6.74
CA CYS A 37 0.23 10.17 6.12
C CYS A 37 -1.05 9.92 6.93
N LEU A 38 -2.20 9.99 6.27
CA LEU A 38 -3.53 9.77 6.86
C LEU A 38 -3.86 10.71 8.03
N GLU A 39 -3.16 11.83 8.16
CA GLU A 39 -3.31 12.77 9.28
C GLU A 39 -4.74 13.29 9.43
N ASP A 40 -5.42 13.56 8.33
CA ASP A 40 -6.79 14.09 8.36
C ASP A 40 -7.85 12.99 8.59
N LEU A 41 -7.48 11.73 8.47
CA LEU A 41 -8.35 10.58 8.74
C LEU A 41 -8.16 10.05 10.16
N ASP A 42 -6.92 9.90 10.58
CA ASP A 42 -6.53 9.34 11.86
C ASP A 42 -5.24 10.01 12.33
N LYS A 43 -5.38 10.97 13.23
CA LYS A 43 -4.25 11.76 13.74
C LYS A 43 -3.20 10.91 14.45
N THR A 44 -3.57 9.74 14.94
CA THR A 44 -2.66 8.87 15.69
C THR A 44 -1.96 7.84 14.81
N PHE A 45 -2.32 7.74 13.53
CA PHE A 45 -1.75 6.75 12.62
C PHE A 45 -0.22 6.80 12.58
N VAL A 46 0.34 7.98 12.35
CA VAL A 46 1.80 8.15 12.23
C VAL A 46 2.55 7.88 13.52
N GLU A 47 1.87 7.99 14.66
CA GLU A 47 2.46 7.69 15.98
C GLU A 47 2.43 6.19 16.30
N ARG A 48 1.47 5.45 15.74
CA ARG A 48 1.23 4.03 16.04
C ARG A 48 1.78 3.08 15.01
N VAL A 49 1.92 3.53 13.75
CA VAL A 49 2.38 2.65 12.66
C VAL A 49 3.82 2.22 12.88
N THR A 50 4.08 0.93 12.65
CA THR A 50 5.43 0.38 12.66
C THR A 50 5.71 -0.28 11.31
N THR A 51 7.00 -0.40 10.97
CA THR A 51 7.41 -1.02 9.71
C THR A 51 6.85 -2.43 9.59
N GLY A 52 6.16 -2.70 8.50
CA GLY A 52 5.52 -3.98 8.23
C GLY A 52 4.02 -3.98 8.43
N ASP A 53 3.46 -2.97 9.08
CA ASP A 53 2.01 -2.91 9.31
C ASP A 53 1.21 -2.86 8.00
N ILE A 54 -0.05 -3.22 8.08
CA ILE A 54 -0.93 -3.42 6.94
C ILE A 54 -2.15 -2.52 7.08
N VAL A 55 -2.53 -1.87 6.00
CA VAL A 55 -3.78 -1.07 5.92
C VAL A 55 -4.85 -1.89 5.21
N VAL A 56 -6.01 -2.02 5.83
CA VAL A 56 -7.18 -2.71 5.27
C VAL A 56 -8.34 -1.71 5.16
N VAL A 57 -8.91 -1.57 3.96
CA VAL A 57 -9.92 -0.55 3.66
C VAL A 57 -11.05 -1.13 2.82
N ASP A 58 -12.12 -0.38 2.67
CA ASP A 58 -13.26 -0.78 1.86
C ASP A 58 -13.10 -0.34 0.39
N GLU A 59 -14.20 0.07 -0.27
CA GLU A 59 -14.20 0.36 -1.70
C GLU A 59 -13.56 1.70 -2.02
N ASN A 60 -13.04 1.81 -3.24
CA ASN A 60 -12.64 3.06 -3.88
C ASN A 60 -11.54 3.81 -3.13
N PHE A 61 -10.54 3.06 -2.63
CA PHE A 61 -9.39 3.66 -1.95
C PHE A 61 -8.51 4.42 -2.95
N GLY A 62 -8.13 5.64 -2.56
CA GLY A 62 -7.27 6.48 -3.40
C GLY A 62 -8.02 7.24 -4.48
N CYS A 63 -9.33 7.41 -4.35
CA CYS A 63 -10.12 8.24 -5.27
C CYS A 63 -9.69 9.71 -5.24
N GLY A 64 -10.23 10.49 -6.16
CA GLY A 64 -9.90 11.92 -6.26
C GLY A 64 -8.73 12.19 -7.18
N SER A 65 -7.90 13.17 -6.84
CA SER A 65 -6.81 13.64 -7.70
C SER A 65 -5.70 12.61 -7.87
N SER A 66 -5.08 12.60 -9.04
CA SER A 66 -3.91 11.76 -9.32
C SER A 66 -2.68 12.31 -8.60
N ARG A 67 -2.37 11.74 -7.43
CA ARG A 67 -1.21 12.14 -6.62
C ARG A 67 -0.30 10.95 -6.37
N GLU A 68 0.87 10.95 -6.98
CA GLU A 68 1.91 9.94 -6.70
C GLU A 68 2.40 10.03 -5.25
N HIS A 69 2.24 11.18 -4.63
CA HIS A 69 2.57 11.42 -3.22
C HIS A 69 1.81 10.49 -2.27
N ALA A 70 0.58 10.10 -2.63
CA ALA A 70 -0.25 9.24 -1.77
C ALA A 70 0.37 7.86 -1.53
N PRO A 71 0.68 7.05 -2.54
CA PRO A 71 1.35 5.76 -2.30
C PRO A 71 2.76 5.93 -1.73
N VAL A 72 3.47 6.99 -2.06
CA VAL A 72 4.79 7.27 -1.48
C VAL A 72 4.68 7.51 0.03
N ALA A 73 3.71 8.31 0.47
CA ALA A 73 3.48 8.58 1.89
C ALA A 73 3.16 7.30 2.67
N ILE A 74 2.28 6.48 2.13
CA ILE A 74 1.88 5.20 2.76
C ILE A 74 3.08 4.28 2.91
N LYS A 75 3.83 4.08 1.84
CA LYS A 75 5.03 3.22 1.83
C LYS A 75 6.09 3.73 2.80
N ALA A 76 6.38 5.03 2.76
CA ALA A 76 7.40 5.65 3.62
C ALA A 76 7.01 5.64 5.10
N ALA A 77 5.71 5.62 5.41
CA ALA A 77 5.23 5.50 6.79
C ALA A 77 5.51 4.11 7.40
N GLY A 78 5.85 3.13 6.58
CA GLY A 78 6.19 1.78 7.03
C GLY A 78 5.16 0.72 6.64
N VAL A 79 4.07 1.10 5.97
CA VAL A 79 3.04 0.15 5.53
C VAL A 79 3.63 -0.79 4.48
N SER A 80 3.51 -2.09 4.72
CA SER A 80 4.03 -3.12 3.83
C SER A 80 3.08 -3.46 2.69
N CYS A 81 1.77 -3.35 2.94
CA CYS A 81 0.74 -3.72 1.98
C CYS A 81 -0.58 -3.01 2.30
N VAL A 82 -1.34 -2.69 1.26
CA VAL A 82 -2.72 -2.21 1.40
C VAL A 82 -3.67 -3.25 0.81
N ILE A 83 -4.64 -3.66 1.60
CA ILE A 83 -5.69 -4.59 1.16
C ILE A 83 -7.00 -3.80 1.10
N ALA A 84 -7.66 -3.81 -0.04
CA ALA A 84 -8.89 -3.07 -0.24
C ALA A 84 -9.96 -3.94 -0.92
N LYS A 85 -11.23 -3.54 -0.79
CA LYS A 85 -12.29 -4.10 -1.62
C LYS A 85 -12.13 -3.67 -3.07
N SER A 86 -11.74 -2.42 -3.28
CA SER A 86 -11.36 -1.90 -4.60
C SER A 86 -10.47 -0.67 -4.45
N PHE A 87 -9.69 -0.39 -5.49
CA PHE A 87 -8.87 0.82 -5.60
C PHE A 87 -9.37 1.68 -6.74
N ALA A 88 -9.25 3.00 -6.59
CA ALA A 88 -9.40 3.91 -7.72
C ALA A 88 -8.30 3.61 -8.74
N ARG A 89 -8.65 3.69 -10.04
CA ARG A 89 -7.76 3.27 -11.14
C ARG A 89 -6.40 3.96 -11.10
N ILE A 90 -6.38 5.27 -10.87
CA ILE A 90 -5.14 6.05 -10.87
C ILE A 90 -4.27 5.69 -9.67
N PHE A 91 -4.87 5.53 -8.49
CA PHE A 91 -4.15 5.10 -7.29
C PHE A 91 -3.54 3.70 -7.48
N TYR A 92 -4.30 2.78 -8.07
CA TYR A 92 -3.82 1.44 -8.40
C TYR A 92 -2.54 1.50 -9.25
N ARG A 93 -2.57 2.29 -10.32
CA ARG A 93 -1.41 2.47 -11.21
C ARG A 93 -0.24 3.12 -10.48
N ASN A 94 -0.48 4.19 -9.74
CA ASN A 94 0.57 4.91 -9.03
C ASN A 94 1.21 4.03 -7.95
N SER A 95 0.42 3.21 -7.28
CA SER A 95 0.95 2.27 -6.26
C SER A 95 1.93 1.28 -6.85
N ILE A 96 1.62 0.70 -7.99
CA ILE A 96 2.53 -0.21 -8.70
C ILE A 96 3.80 0.53 -9.11
N ASN A 97 3.66 1.71 -9.70
CA ASN A 97 4.79 2.51 -10.17
C ASN A 97 5.71 2.96 -9.03
N MET A 98 5.15 3.20 -7.84
CA MET A 98 5.90 3.61 -6.65
C MET A 98 6.37 2.42 -5.79
N GLY A 99 6.01 1.20 -6.16
CA GLY A 99 6.42 0.00 -5.46
C GLY A 99 5.68 -0.26 -4.14
N LEU A 100 4.46 0.24 -4.01
CA LEU A 100 3.60 -0.08 -2.87
C LEU A 100 2.78 -1.33 -3.20
N PRO A 101 2.97 -2.45 -2.47
CA PRO A 101 2.15 -3.64 -2.66
C PRO A 101 0.69 -3.40 -2.30
N ILE A 102 -0.20 -3.80 -3.20
CA ILE A 102 -1.65 -3.68 -3.02
C ILE A 102 -2.35 -4.96 -3.43
N LEU A 103 -3.45 -5.30 -2.76
CA LEU A 103 -4.27 -6.46 -3.09
C LEU A 103 -5.75 -6.10 -2.98
N GLU A 104 -6.56 -6.57 -3.93
CA GLU A 104 -8.01 -6.47 -3.85
C GLU A 104 -8.57 -7.79 -3.34
N CYS A 105 -9.24 -7.75 -2.19
CA CYS A 105 -9.87 -8.92 -1.60
C CYS A 105 -11.07 -8.50 -0.73
N PRO A 106 -12.27 -8.37 -1.31
CA PRO A 106 -13.45 -7.95 -0.56
C PRO A 106 -13.74 -8.83 0.66
N GLU A 107 -13.55 -10.14 0.53
CA GLU A 107 -13.81 -11.10 1.60
C GLU A 107 -12.90 -10.87 2.81
N ALA A 108 -11.62 -10.59 2.58
CA ALA A 108 -10.68 -10.28 3.64
C ALA A 108 -11.06 -8.96 4.33
N CYS A 109 -11.46 -7.96 3.57
CA CYS A 109 -11.87 -6.67 4.12
C CYS A 109 -13.11 -6.78 5.01
N ASP A 110 -14.05 -7.67 4.68
CA ASP A 110 -15.24 -7.90 5.49
C ASP A 110 -14.92 -8.60 6.81
N ALA A 111 -13.89 -9.41 6.86
CA ALA A 111 -13.57 -10.26 8.00
C ALA A 111 -12.48 -9.73 8.92
N ILE A 112 -11.51 -9.00 8.38
CA ILE A 112 -10.36 -8.51 9.15
C ILE A 112 -10.75 -7.27 9.94
N SER A 113 -10.40 -7.27 11.24
CA SER A 113 -10.67 -6.16 12.16
C SER A 113 -9.42 -5.34 12.45
N ASP A 114 -9.63 -4.09 12.85
CA ASP A 114 -8.56 -3.22 13.33
C ASP A 114 -7.80 -3.90 14.47
N GLY A 115 -6.48 -3.87 14.40
CA GLY A 115 -5.62 -4.49 15.41
C GLY A 115 -5.33 -5.97 15.19
N ASP A 116 -5.97 -6.64 14.23
CA ASP A 116 -5.63 -8.02 13.88
C ASP A 116 -4.19 -8.09 13.37
N VAL A 117 -3.56 -9.24 13.57
CA VAL A 117 -2.26 -9.55 12.97
C VAL A 117 -2.52 -10.36 11.69
N VAL A 118 -2.02 -9.86 10.58
CA VAL A 118 -2.25 -10.46 9.25
C VAL A 118 -0.93 -10.76 8.57
N SER A 119 -0.86 -11.95 7.95
CA SER A 119 0.24 -12.36 7.08
C SER A 119 -0.23 -12.38 5.64
N VAL A 120 0.61 -11.89 4.73
CA VAL A 120 0.32 -11.83 3.30
C VAL A 120 1.44 -12.47 2.51
N ASP A 121 1.08 -13.42 1.63
CA ASP A 121 1.95 -13.89 0.56
C ASP A 121 1.46 -13.26 -0.75
N ALA A 122 2.08 -12.15 -1.15
CA ALA A 122 1.64 -11.38 -2.31
C ALA A 122 1.88 -12.13 -3.64
N ASP A 123 2.86 -13.02 -3.68
CA ASP A 123 3.14 -13.79 -4.90
C ASP A 123 2.04 -14.83 -5.17
N ALA A 124 1.51 -15.44 -4.13
CA ALA A 124 0.41 -16.39 -4.22
C ALA A 124 -0.98 -15.73 -4.09
N GLY A 125 -1.06 -14.50 -3.56
CA GLY A 125 -2.31 -13.83 -3.27
C GLY A 125 -2.99 -14.33 -2.00
N THR A 126 -2.28 -15.00 -1.11
CA THR A 126 -2.84 -15.56 0.13
C THR A 126 -2.76 -14.56 1.28
N ILE A 127 -3.89 -14.34 1.95
CA ILE A 127 -4.02 -13.45 3.10
C ILE A 127 -4.50 -14.29 4.28
N THR A 128 -3.72 -14.29 5.36
CA THR A 128 -4.05 -15.05 6.57
C THR A 128 -4.24 -14.09 7.74
N ASP A 129 -5.44 -14.09 8.33
CA ASP A 129 -5.68 -13.40 9.60
C ASP A 129 -5.18 -14.31 10.74
N GLU A 130 -4.00 -14.00 11.25
CA GLU A 130 -3.37 -14.80 12.31
C GLU A 130 -4.17 -14.74 13.61
N THR A 131 -4.90 -13.67 13.85
CA THR A 131 -5.71 -13.49 15.05
C THR A 131 -6.91 -14.44 15.07
N THR A 132 -7.57 -14.65 13.93
CA THR A 132 -8.76 -15.49 13.79
C THR A 132 -8.48 -16.86 13.18
N GLY A 133 -7.37 -17.01 12.46
CA GLY A 133 -7.03 -18.21 11.70
C GLY A 133 -7.67 -18.28 10.31
N ALA A 134 -8.45 -17.26 9.92
CA ALA A 134 -9.10 -17.24 8.60
C ALA A 134 -8.11 -16.99 7.48
N VAL A 135 -8.33 -17.64 6.34
CA VAL A 135 -7.48 -17.54 5.14
C VAL A 135 -8.32 -17.06 3.97
N PHE A 136 -7.79 -16.09 3.24
CA PHE A 136 -8.45 -15.51 2.05
C PHE A 136 -7.51 -15.55 0.86
N HIS A 137 -8.07 -15.54 -0.35
CA HIS A 137 -7.32 -15.59 -1.59
C HIS A 137 -7.68 -14.41 -2.47
N ALA A 138 -6.68 -13.58 -2.76
CA ALA A 138 -6.78 -12.49 -3.74
C ALA A 138 -6.18 -12.95 -5.06
N GLN A 139 -6.54 -12.27 -6.15
CA GLN A 139 -5.90 -12.47 -7.44
C GLN A 139 -4.47 -11.89 -7.36
N PRO A 140 -3.41 -12.71 -7.49
CA PRO A 140 -2.06 -12.19 -7.49
C PRO A 140 -1.77 -11.41 -8.77
N PHE A 141 -0.82 -10.49 -8.71
CA PHE A 141 -0.35 -9.80 -9.91
C PHE A 141 0.39 -10.76 -10.83
N PRO A 142 0.35 -10.51 -12.15
CA PRO A 142 1.26 -11.21 -13.08
C PRO A 142 2.72 -11.02 -12.65
N PRO A 143 3.62 -11.99 -12.97
CA PRO A 143 5.04 -11.91 -12.57
C PRO A 143 5.73 -10.60 -12.96
N PHE A 144 5.38 -10.03 -14.11
CA PHE A 144 5.91 -8.76 -14.58
C PHE A 144 5.62 -7.60 -13.60
N ILE A 145 4.38 -7.53 -13.09
CA ILE A 145 3.97 -6.50 -12.13
C ILE A 145 4.61 -6.75 -10.76
N GLN A 146 4.67 -8.00 -10.33
CA GLN A 146 5.35 -8.38 -9.08
C GLN A 146 6.81 -7.95 -9.10
N GLU A 147 7.49 -8.12 -10.23
CA GLU A 147 8.88 -7.71 -10.41
C GLU A 147 9.05 -6.20 -10.25
N ILE A 148 8.17 -5.39 -10.84
CA ILE A 148 8.20 -3.94 -10.69
C ILE A 148 8.09 -3.53 -9.21
N ILE A 149 7.14 -4.11 -8.49
CA ILE A 149 6.91 -3.81 -7.07
C ILE A 149 8.10 -4.27 -6.23
N ASN A 150 8.62 -5.48 -6.49
CA ASN A 150 9.78 -6.03 -5.78
C ASN A 150 11.03 -5.18 -5.92
N GLU A 151 11.21 -4.54 -7.06
CA GLU A 151 12.36 -3.67 -7.34
C GLU A 151 12.18 -2.24 -6.83
N GLY A 152 11.08 -1.94 -6.13
CA GLY A 152 10.81 -0.64 -5.54
C GLY A 152 10.07 0.34 -6.44
N GLY A 153 9.52 -0.15 -7.56
CA GLY A 153 8.73 0.64 -8.50
C GLY A 153 9.36 0.73 -9.89
N LEU A 154 8.67 1.40 -10.80
CA LEU A 154 9.05 1.46 -12.20
C LEU A 154 10.39 2.19 -12.43
N VAL A 155 10.61 3.32 -11.76
CA VAL A 155 11.86 4.09 -11.90
C VAL A 155 13.06 3.30 -11.39
N ALA A 156 12.94 2.68 -10.22
CA ALA A 156 14.00 1.85 -9.64
C ALA A 156 14.34 0.67 -10.56
N ARG A 157 13.32 0.01 -11.13
CA ARG A 157 13.50 -1.07 -12.08
C ARG A 157 14.23 -0.62 -13.34
N THR A 158 13.84 0.53 -13.90
CA THR A 158 14.48 1.10 -15.08
C THR A 158 15.94 1.41 -14.82
N LYS A 159 16.28 2.01 -13.68
CA LYS A 159 17.66 2.28 -13.28
C LYS A 159 18.50 1.01 -13.19
N LYS A 160 17.97 -0.07 -12.63
CA LYS A 160 18.65 -1.37 -12.57
C LYS A 160 18.93 -1.95 -13.95
N LYS A 161 17.97 -1.85 -14.88
CA LYS A 161 18.15 -2.33 -16.26
C LYS A 161 19.23 -1.56 -17.00
N LEU A 162 19.26 -0.25 -16.85
CA LEU A 162 20.30 0.61 -17.45
C LEU A 162 21.69 0.30 -16.90
N ALA A 163 21.81 0.14 -15.59
CA ALA A 163 23.07 -0.24 -14.94
C ALA A 163 23.61 -1.60 -15.44
N LYS A 164 22.73 -2.58 -15.65
CA LYS A 164 23.11 -3.89 -16.21
C LYS A 164 23.60 -3.78 -17.67
N LYS A 165 23.00 -2.91 -18.49
CA LYS A 165 23.46 -2.66 -19.85
C LYS A 165 24.83 -2.02 -19.91
N ASP A 166 25.12 -1.07 -19.02
CA ASP A 166 26.39 -0.37 -18.96
C ASP A 166 27.54 -1.27 -18.48
N ASN A 167 27.23 -2.35 -17.75
CA ASN A 167 28.19 -3.32 -17.23
C ASN A 167 28.31 -4.59 -18.08
N ALA A 168 27.60 -4.66 -19.19
CA ALA A 168 27.61 -5.85 -20.07
C ALA A 168 28.66 -5.76 -21.19
#